data_b8e6593f0b094fbd654a9e4886c8fb60
#
_entry.id   b8e6593f0b094fbd654a9e4886c8fb60
#
_cell.length_a   1.000
_cell.length_b   1.000
_cell.length_c   1.000
_cell.angle_alpha   90.00
_cell.angle_beta   90.00
_cell.angle_gamma   90.00
#
_symmetry.space_group_name_H-M   'P 1'
#
loop_
_entity.id
_entity.type
_entity.pdbx_description
1 polymer ?
#
loop_
_entity_poly.entity_id
_entity_poly.type
_entity_poly.pdbx_seq_one_letter_code
_entity_poly.pdbx_strand_id
1 'polypeptide(L)'
;TEEIAAFDQFVRYMGDTEHDKVVFDTAPTGHTLRELSMPFDWSGYIAKQIEARTEMSEALGFIYDENMIADLRKEKERYDAAVRALSDRETSAFNLVLLPEKLPVDETARAAEDLGEFGINVRSIIVNEVIPREVLQGNWFLERRRATQDKYLQEIESKFDNLIRSEVPLFETDIYGLQNLRKVGKALFGESS
;
A
#
# COMPACT_ATOMS: atom_id res chain seq x y z
N THR A 1 -11.85 17.74 6.69
CA THR A 1 -12.40 16.92 5.61
C THR A 1 -12.27 15.45 5.98
N GLU A 2 -13.06 14.55 5.39
CA GLU A 2 -13.04 13.10 5.67
C GLU A 2 -11.66 12.49 5.41
N GLU A 3 -10.95 12.94 4.38
CA GLU A 3 -9.59 12.48 4.05
C GLU A 3 -8.58 12.75 5.17
N ILE A 4 -8.62 13.93 5.80
CA ILE A 4 -7.71 14.26 6.91
C ILE A 4 -8.02 13.38 8.14
N ALA A 5 -9.29 13.10 8.40
CA ALA A 5 -9.69 12.25 9.52
C ALA A 5 -9.28 10.78 9.29
N ALA A 6 -9.43 10.27 8.07
CA ALA A 6 -8.98 8.93 7.68
C ALA A 6 -7.46 8.81 7.80
N PHE A 7 -6.74 9.83 7.33
CA PHE A 7 -5.29 9.89 7.46
C PHE A 7 -4.80 9.96 8.91
N ASP A 8 -5.44 10.78 9.75
CA ASP A 8 -5.13 10.84 11.18
C ASP A 8 -5.33 9.48 11.87
N GLN A 9 -6.38 8.76 11.49
CA GLN A 9 -6.63 7.42 11.99
C GLN A 9 -5.57 6.42 11.50
N PHE A 10 -5.17 6.51 10.24
CA PHE A 10 -4.09 5.71 9.66
C PHE A 10 -2.77 5.90 10.43
N VAL A 11 -2.33 7.16 10.62
CA VAL A 11 -1.10 7.47 11.37
C VAL A 11 -1.20 7.01 12.83
N ARG A 12 -2.38 7.06 13.43
CA ARG A 12 -2.62 6.57 14.79
C ARG A 12 -2.43 5.05 14.88
N TYR A 13 -2.96 4.29 13.94
CA TYR A 13 -2.81 2.83 13.91
C TYR A 13 -1.39 2.39 13.56
N MET A 14 -0.62 3.19 12.83
CA MET A 14 0.80 2.89 12.60
C MET A 14 1.63 2.94 13.89
N GLY A 15 1.21 3.73 14.88
CA GLY A 15 1.82 3.80 16.21
C GLY A 15 1.20 2.85 17.23
N ASP A 16 0.31 1.96 16.81
CA ASP A 16 -0.37 1.03 17.70
C ASP A 16 0.61 -0.01 18.28
N THR A 17 0.62 -0.10 19.60
CA THR A 17 1.44 -1.06 20.35
C THR A 17 0.62 -2.18 21.00
N GLU A 18 -0.70 -2.15 20.84
CA GLU A 18 -1.60 -3.16 21.40
C GLU A 18 -1.72 -4.39 20.51
N HIS A 19 -1.41 -4.26 19.21
CA HIS A 19 -1.51 -5.32 18.21
C HIS A 19 -0.13 -5.66 17.64
N ASP A 20 0.15 -6.95 17.49
CA ASP A 20 1.39 -7.42 16.84
C ASP A 20 1.46 -7.04 15.36
N LYS A 21 0.31 -6.94 14.70
CA LYS A 21 0.19 -6.62 13.27
C LYS A 21 -1.10 -5.86 13.01
N VAL A 22 -0.99 -4.82 12.19
CA VAL A 22 -2.13 -4.05 11.66
C VAL A 22 -2.14 -4.21 10.15
N VAL A 23 -3.30 -4.55 9.60
CA VAL A 23 -3.50 -4.67 8.15
C VAL A 23 -4.43 -3.54 7.71
N PHE A 24 -3.93 -2.72 6.79
CA PHE A 24 -4.73 -1.67 6.15
C PHE A 24 -5.26 -2.20 4.81
N ASP A 25 -6.57 -2.38 4.72
CA ASP A 25 -7.24 -2.70 3.46
C ASP A 25 -7.55 -1.37 2.74
N THR A 26 -6.82 -1.13 1.66
CA THR A 26 -6.89 0.14 0.93
C THR A 26 -7.55 -0.07 -0.43
N ALA A 27 -8.39 0.86 -0.86
CA ALA A 27 -8.93 0.84 -2.22
C ALA A 27 -7.80 1.05 -3.24
N PRO A 28 -7.75 0.31 -4.36
CA PRO A 28 -6.71 0.40 -5.37
C PRO A 28 -6.91 1.62 -6.27
N THR A 29 -6.92 2.82 -5.72
CA THR A 29 -7.18 4.05 -6.45
C THR A 29 -6.04 5.04 -6.27
N GLY A 30 -5.89 5.97 -7.21
CA GLY A 30 -4.97 7.11 -7.07
C GLY A 30 -5.18 7.91 -5.77
N HIS A 31 -6.35 7.80 -5.14
CA HIS A 31 -6.62 8.37 -3.82
C HIS A 31 -5.77 7.73 -2.74
N THR A 32 -5.64 6.40 -2.72
CA THR A 32 -4.81 5.70 -1.71
C THR A 32 -3.33 6.08 -1.82
N LEU A 33 -2.80 6.15 -3.04
CA LEU A 33 -1.42 6.61 -3.26
C LEU A 33 -1.23 8.03 -2.76
N ARG A 34 -2.21 8.90 -2.99
CA ARG A 34 -2.21 10.28 -2.50
C ARG A 34 -2.30 10.33 -0.96
N GLU A 35 -3.13 9.51 -0.33
CA GLU A 35 -3.19 9.41 1.13
C GLU A 35 -1.87 8.94 1.72
N LEU A 36 -1.20 7.98 1.09
CA LEU A 36 0.11 7.49 1.52
C LEU A 36 1.24 8.50 1.30
N SER A 37 1.11 9.41 0.33
CA SER A 37 2.07 10.50 0.11
C SER A 37 1.90 11.66 1.11
N MET A 38 0.72 11.82 1.69
CA MET A 38 0.42 12.95 2.59
C MET A 38 1.42 13.12 3.74
N PRO A 39 1.92 12.07 4.45
CA PRO A 39 2.92 12.26 5.49
C PRO A 39 4.19 12.94 5.00
N PHE A 40 4.64 12.58 3.80
CA PHE A 40 5.85 13.14 3.19
C PHE A 40 5.66 14.62 2.86
N ASP A 41 4.52 14.97 2.25
CA ASP A 41 4.18 16.34 1.89
C ASP A 41 3.99 17.23 3.12
N TRP A 42 3.24 16.74 4.12
CA TRP A 42 2.96 17.50 5.35
C TRP A 42 4.18 17.68 6.22
N SER A 43 5.04 16.67 6.37
CA SER A 43 6.31 16.84 7.10
C SER A 43 7.15 17.96 6.50
N GLY A 44 7.30 17.98 5.16
CA GLY A 44 8.01 19.03 4.44
C GLY A 44 7.37 20.41 4.59
N TYR A 45 6.04 20.48 4.50
CA TYR A 45 5.30 21.73 4.68
C TYR A 45 5.46 22.31 6.08
N ILE A 46 5.29 21.49 7.13
CA ILE A 46 5.43 21.91 8.52
C ILE A 46 6.87 22.36 8.82
N ALA A 47 7.88 21.68 8.26
CA ALA A 47 9.27 22.11 8.39
C ALA A 47 9.47 23.54 7.90
N LYS A 48 8.98 23.86 6.69
CA LYS A 48 9.03 25.23 6.14
C LYS A 48 8.27 26.26 6.98
N GLN A 49 7.15 25.86 7.56
CA GLN A 49 6.38 26.74 8.47
C GLN A 49 7.14 27.06 9.77
N ILE A 50 7.85 26.07 10.32
CA ILE A 50 8.69 26.28 11.51
C ILE A 50 9.86 27.22 11.17
N GLU A 51 10.56 26.96 10.07
CA GLU A 51 11.68 27.75 9.58
C GLU A 51 11.29 29.22 9.40
N ALA A 52 10.24 29.48 8.60
CA ALA A 52 9.77 30.83 8.32
C ALA A 52 9.36 31.61 9.60
N ARG A 53 8.76 30.92 10.60
CA ARG A 53 8.39 31.57 11.87
C ARG A 53 9.60 31.84 12.75
N THR A 54 10.60 30.96 12.72
CA THR A 54 11.84 31.15 13.45
C THR A 54 12.61 32.34 12.89
N GLU A 55 12.78 32.41 11.57
CA GLU A 55 13.44 33.54 10.89
C GLU A 55 12.72 34.88 11.16
N MET A 56 11.38 34.87 11.11
CA MET A 56 10.60 36.08 11.41
C MET A 56 10.76 36.50 12.85
N SER A 57 10.81 35.58 13.80
CA SER A 57 11.05 35.87 15.22
C SER A 57 12.41 36.51 15.45
N GLU A 58 13.46 35.97 14.81
CA GLU A 58 14.82 36.51 14.86
C GLU A 58 14.91 37.91 14.23
N ALA A 59 14.27 38.12 13.08
CA ALA A 59 14.31 39.40 12.38
C ALA A 59 13.56 40.54 13.09
N LEU A 60 12.45 40.20 13.78
CA LEU A 60 11.60 41.20 14.45
C LEU A 60 11.96 41.41 15.92
N GLY A 61 12.85 40.59 16.48
CA GLY A 61 13.31 40.72 17.88
C GLY A 61 12.25 40.47 18.95
N PHE A 62 11.14 39.81 18.59
CA PHE A 62 10.14 39.32 19.53
C PHE A 62 9.86 37.85 19.30
N ILE A 63 9.60 37.15 20.40
CA ILE A 63 9.35 35.73 20.39
C ILE A 63 7.95 35.51 19.79
N TYR A 64 7.91 34.88 18.62
CA TYR A 64 6.67 34.28 18.11
C TYR A 64 6.20 33.25 19.15
N ASP A 65 4.89 33.09 19.30
CA ASP A 65 4.29 32.20 20.30
C ASP A 65 5.03 30.84 20.34
N GLU A 66 5.86 30.65 21.38
CA GLU A 66 6.65 29.42 21.57
C GLU A 66 5.77 28.15 21.59
N ASN A 67 4.52 28.30 22.08
CA ASN A 67 3.56 27.20 22.13
C ASN A 67 3.17 26.75 20.71
N MET A 68 2.93 27.72 19.82
CA MET A 68 2.60 27.40 18.41
C MET A 68 3.74 26.69 17.69
N ILE A 69 4.99 27.09 17.90
CA ILE A 69 6.16 26.41 17.33
C ILE A 69 6.32 25.02 17.93
N ALA A 70 6.09 24.86 19.23
CA ALA A 70 6.15 23.57 19.91
C ALA A 70 5.07 22.60 19.39
N ASP A 71 3.86 23.09 19.16
CA ASP A 71 2.77 22.28 18.57
C ASP A 71 3.11 21.83 17.15
N LEU A 72 3.64 22.72 16.32
CA LEU A 72 4.09 22.37 14.96
C LEU A 72 5.22 21.33 14.96
N ARG A 73 6.17 21.44 15.91
CA ARG A 73 7.25 20.45 16.06
C ARG A 73 6.69 19.08 16.44
N LYS A 74 5.75 19.04 17.37
CA LYS A 74 5.09 17.80 17.78
C LYS A 74 4.31 17.16 16.63
N GLU A 75 3.62 17.97 15.85
CA GLU A 75 2.90 17.51 14.66
C GLU A 75 3.89 16.97 13.60
N LYS A 76 4.99 17.69 13.35
CA LYS A 76 6.06 17.23 12.46
C LYS A 76 6.63 15.89 12.90
N GLU A 77 6.96 15.71 14.18
CA GLU A 77 7.46 14.44 14.71
C GLU A 77 6.51 13.28 14.46
N ARG A 78 5.19 13.52 14.52
CA ARG A 78 4.18 12.51 14.22
C ARG A 78 4.19 12.10 12.76
N TYR A 79 4.30 13.05 11.83
CA TYR A 79 4.41 12.75 10.40
C TYR A 79 5.74 12.09 10.05
N ASP A 80 6.83 12.56 10.64
CA ASP A 80 8.15 11.94 10.46
C ASP A 80 8.19 10.48 10.95
N ALA A 81 7.47 10.18 12.03
CA ALA A 81 7.33 8.81 12.53
C ALA A 81 6.55 7.93 11.53
N ALA A 82 5.47 8.46 10.93
CA ALA A 82 4.71 7.76 9.91
C ALA A 82 5.55 7.50 8.64
N VAL A 83 6.30 8.51 8.18
CA VAL A 83 7.22 8.36 7.04
C VAL A 83 8.25 7.27 7.32
N ARG A 84 8.89 7.30 8.49
CA ARG A 84 9.87 6.26 8.87
C ARG A 84 9.24 4.88 8.88
N ALA A 85 8.05 4.73 9.48
CA ALA A 85 7.36 3.45 9.55
C ALA A 85 6.99 2.92 8.15
N LEU A 86 6.48 3.77 7.25
CA LEU A 86 6.13 3.38 5.88
C LEU A 86 7.35 2.99 5.04
N SER A 87 8.50 3.64 5.27
CA SER A 87 9.73 3.40 4.51
C SER A 87 10.57 2.25 5.08
N ASP A 88 10.30 1.81 6.31
CA ASP A 88 11.05 0.74 6.96
C ASP A 88 10.53 -0.64 6.55
N ARG A 89 11.39 -1.40 5.87
CA ARG A 89 11.09 -2.76 5.37
C ARG A 89 10.86 -3.81 6.47
N GLU A 90 11.33 -3.55 7.67
CA GLU A 90 11.16 -4.48 8.80
C GLU A 90 9.81 -4.28 9.49
N THR A 91 9.26 -3.07 9.44
CA THR A 91 7.99 -2.72 10.09
C THR A 91 6.81 -2.69 9.13
N SER A 92 7.04 -2.33 7.86
CA SER A 92 5.96 -2.19 6.88
C SER A 92 6.20 -3.01 5.61
N ALA A 93 5.13 -3.61 5.10
CA ALA A 93 5.12 -4.32 3.83
C ALA A 93 3.91 -3.90 3.00
N PHE A 94 4.15 -3.39 1.81
CA PHE A 94 3.10 -3.07 0.85
C PHE A 94 2.92 -4.24 -0.12
N ASN A 95 1.69 -4.76 -0.23
CA ASN A 95 1.36 -5.87 -1.11
C ASN A 95 0.36 -5.38 -2.15
N LEU A 96 0.69 -5.50 -3.42
CA LEU A 96 -0.20 -5.12 -4.52
C LEU A 96 -1.00 -6.33 -4.99
N VAL A 97 -2.30 -6.15 -5.15
CA VAL A 97 -3.22 -7.20 -5.62
C VAL A 97 -3.78 -6.79 -6.96
N LEU A 98 -3.69 -7.67 -7.96
CA LEU A 98 -4.17 -7.37 -9.30
C LEU A 98 -4.78 -8.60 -9.98
N LEU A 99 -5.60 -8.34 -10.98
CA LEU A 99 -6.06 -9.35 -11.94
C LEU A 99 -5.04 -9.50 -13.08
N PRO A 100 -4.88 -10.70 -13.68
CA PRO A 100 -4.02 -10.90 -14.83
C PRO A 100 -4.69 -10.40 -16.12
N GLU A 101 -4.87 -9.08 -16.20
CA GLU A 101 -5.48 -8.34 -17.29
C GLU A 101 -4.70 -7.05 -17.60
N LYS A 102 -4.82 -6.55 -18.83
CA LYS A 102 -4.02 -5.41 -19.33
C LYS A 102 -4.04 -4.20 -18.39
N LEU A 103 -5.24 -3.69 -18.10
CA LEU A 103 -5.39 -2.47 -17.34
C LEU A 103 -4.88 -2.61 -15.89
N PRO A 104 -5.26 -3.65 -15.11
CA PRO A 104 -4.71 -3.87 -13.78
C PRO A 104 -3.17 -4.00 -13.75
N VAL A 105 -2.57 -4.66 -14.74
CA VAL A 105 -1.11 -4.79 -14.82
C VAL A 105 -0.43 -3.44 -15.01
N ASP A 106 -0.96 -2.60 -15.92
CA ASP A 106 -0.39 -1.28 -16.19
C ASP A 106 -0.61 -0.32 -15.01
N GLU A 107 -1.77 -0.38 -14.35
CA GLU A 107 -2.07 0.43 -13.15
C GLU A 107 -1.18 0.02 -11.97
N THR A 108 -1.01 -1.29 -11.76
CA THR A 108 -0.14 -1.80 -10.70
C THR A 108 1.33 -1.42 -10.92
N ALA A 109 1.79 -1.42 -12.18
CA ALA A 109 3.16 -0.99 -12.48
C ALA A 109 3.39 0.48 -12.12
N ARG A 110 2.45 1.36 -12.51
CA ARG A 110 2.50 2.78 -12.14
C ARG A 110 2.45 2.97 -10.62
N ALA A 111 1.53 2.27 -9.95
CA ALA A 111 1.43 2.34 -8.49
C ALA A 111 2.72 1.91 -7.79
N ALA A 112 3.40 0.88 -8.31
CA ALA A 112 4.69 0.44 -7.76
C ALA A 112 5.80 1.48 -7.95
N GLU A 113 5.82 2.18 -9.11
CA GLU A 113 6.74 3.29 -9.38
C GLU A 113 6.48 4.47 -8.44
N ASP A 114 5.22 4.90 -8.34
CA ASP A 114 4.80 6.02 -7.46
C ASP A 114 5.16 5.74 -5.99
N LEU A 115 4.88 4.52 -5.49
CA LEU A 115 5.27 4.11 -4.14
C LEU A 115 6.79 4.13 -3.94
N GLY A 116 7.55 3.71 -4.97
CA GLY A 116 9.00 3.74 -4.97
C GLY A 116 9.57 5.16 -4.86
N GLU A 117 8.94 6.16 -5.50
CA GLU A 117 9.32 7.57 -5.39
C GLU A 117 9.19 8.11 -3.97
N PHE A 118 8.22 7.62 -3.20
CA PHE A 118 8.06 7.94 -1.78
C PHE A 118 8.94 7.08 -0.85
N GLY A 119 9.74 6.16 -1.40
CA GLY A 119 10.55 5.24 -0.60
C GLY A 119 9.72 4.15 0.10
N ILE A 120 8.45 3.99 -0.29
CA ILE A 120 7.58 2.93 0.22
C ILE A 120 7.92 1.63 -0.49
N ASN A 121 8.20 0.59 0.28
CA ASN A 121 8.66 -0.67 -0.26
C ASN A 121 7.52 -1.61 -0.61
N VAL A 122 7.30 -1.85 -1.89
CA VAL A 122 6.42 -2.94 -2.36
C VAL A 122 7.15 -4.26 -2.12
N ARG A 123 6.52 -5.17 -1.37
CA ARG A 123 7.09 -6.47 -1.01
C ARG A 123 6.64 -7.59 -1.91
N SER A 124 5.36 -7.60 -2.30
CA SER A 124 4.81 -8.70 -3.08
C SER A 124 3.73 -8.25 -4.06
N ILE A 125 3.55 -9.09 -5.06
CA ILE A 125 2.46 -9.04 -6.02
C ILE A 125 1.60 -10.28 -5.80
N ILE A 126 0.30 -10.07 -5.62
CA ILE A 126 -0.71 -11.13 -5.51
C ILE A 126 -1.57 -11.09 -6.77
N VAL A 127 -1.47 -12.10 -7.61
CA VAL A 127 -2.30 -12.21 -8.80
C VAL A 127 -3.56 -12.97 -8.46
N ASN A 128 -4.69 -12.26 -8.43
CA ASN A 128 -5.99 -12.81 -8.03
C ASN A 128 -6.77 -13.35 -9.24
N GLU A 129 -7.70 -14.26 -8.99
CA GLU A 129 -8.64 -14.84 -9.96
C GLU A 129 -7.96 -15.52 -11.16
N VAL A 130 -6.86 -16.23 -10.90
CA VAL A 130 -6.19 -17.04 -11.92
C VAL A 130 -7.03 -18.28 -12.21
N ILE A 131 -7.52 -18.43 -13.44
CA ILE A 131 -8.38 -19.56 -13.82
C ILE A 131 -7.60 -20.88 -13.68
N PRO A 132 -8.05 -21.84 -12.85
CA PRO A 132 -7.37 -23.13 -12.72
C PRO A 132 -7.36 -23.93 -14.03
N ARG A 133 -6.27 -24.64 -14.31
CA ARG A 133 -6.15 -25.40 -15.58
C ARG A 133 -7.08 -26.60 -15.62
N GLU A 134 -7.47 -27.12 -14.46
CA GLU A 134 -8.31 -28.29 -14.29
C GLU A 134 -9.75 -28.06 -14.80
N VAL A 135 -10.23 -26.81 -14.78
CA VAL A 135 -11.60 -26.46 -15.23
C VAL A 135 -11.68 -26.11 -16.71
N LEU A 136 -10.57 -26.18 -17.46
CA LEU A 136 -10.54 -25.74 -18.86
C LEU A 136 -11.15 -26.77 -19.82
N GLN A 137 -11.08 -28.07 -19.49
CA GLN A 137 -11.41 -29.17 -20.43
C GLN A 137 -12.81 -29.03 -21.04
N GLY A 138 -12.85 -28.88 -22.38
CA GLY A 138 -14.08 -28.77 -23.14
C GLY A 138 -14.81 -27.45 -23.05
N ASN A 139 -14.21 -26.46 -22.39
CA ASN A 139 -14.78 -25.11 -22.27
C ASN A 139 -13.93 -24.10 -23.05
N TRP A 140 -14.26 -23.93 -24.33
CA TRP A 140 -13.52 -23.01 -25.22
C TRP A 140 -13.42 -21.57 -24.69
N PHE A 141 -14.43 -21.10 -23.95
CA PHE A 141 -14.45 -19.76 -23.38
C PHE A 141 -13.39 -19.63 -22.29
N LEU A 142 -13.34 -20.57 -21.34
CA LEU A 142 -12.34 -20.58 -20.28
C LEU A 142 -10.93 -20.81 -20.83
N GLU A 143 -10.78 -21.66 -21.85
CA GLU A 143 -9.49 -21.86 -22.52
C GLU A 143 -8.94 -20.56 -23.11
N ARG A 144 -9.79 -19.77 -23.81
CA ARG A 144 -9.39 -18.48 -24.37
C ARG A 144 -9.09 -17.44 -23.28
N ARG A 145 -9.91 -17.39 -22.23
CA ARG A 145 -9.67 -16.50 -21.08
C ARG A 145 -8.34 -16.84 -20.42
N ARG A 146 -8.09 -18.12 -20.17
CA ARG A 146 -6.83 -18.57 -19.57
C ARG A 146 -5.62 -18.27 -20.45
N ALA A 147 -5.70 -18.47 -21.75
CA ALA A 147 -4.64 -18.11 -22.68
C ALA A 147 -4.31 -16.59 -22.63
N THR A 148 -5.35 -15.76 -22.45
CA THR A 148 -5.16 -14.32 -22.23
C THR A 148 -4.48 -14.04 -20.89
N GLN A 149 -4.89 -14.72 -19.82
CA GLN A 149 -4.25 -14.59 -18.51
C GLN A 149 -2.78 -15.06 -18.56
N ASP A 150 -2.48 -16.16 -19.22
CA ASP A 150 -1.11 -16.69 -19.35
C ASP A 150 -0.15 -15.63 -19.95
N LYS A 151 -0.62 -14.84 -20.93
CA LYS A 151 0.14 -13.73 -21.48
C LYS A 151 0.46 -12.67 -20.41
N TYR A 152 -0.54 -12.27 -19.61
CA TYR A 152 -0.35 -11.26 -18.58
C TYR A 152 0.42 -11.80 -17.37
N LEU A 153 0.32 -13.07 -17.05
CA LEU A 153 1.16 -13.73 -16.04
C LEU A 153 2.64 -13.64 -16.40
N GLN A 154 2.98 -13.84 -17.67
CA GLN A 154 4.36 -13.67 -18.16
C GLN A 154 4.81 -12.19 -18.11
N GLU A 155 3.91 -11.27 -18.46
CA GLU A 155 4.19 -9.82 -18.36
C GLU A 155 4.42 -9.39 -16.91
N ILE A 156 3.60 -9.87 -15.97
CA ILE A 156 3.75 -9.64 -14.53
C ILE A 156 5.09 -10.19 -14.03
N GLU A 157 5.44 -11.42 -14.42
CA GLU A 157 6.72 -12.03 -14.05
C GLU A 157 7.91 -11.20 -14.51
N SER A 158 7.85 -10.67 -15.73
CA SER A 158 8.92 -9.82 -16.27
C SER A 158 8.98 -8.43 -15.65
N LYS A 159 7.82 -7.82 -15.33
CA LYS A 159 7.76 -6.46 -14.77
C LYS A 159 8.11 -6.41 -13.28
N PHE A 160 7.85 -7.49 -12.54
CA PHE A 160 7.98 -7.56 -11.09
C PHE A 160 8.88 -8.73 -10.64
N ASP A 161 9.95 -8.97 -11.38
CA ASP A 161 10.88 -10.09 -11.19
C ASP A 161 11.59 -10.10 -9.83
N ASN A 162 11.72 -8.93 -9.21
CA ASN A 162 12.34 -8.71 -7.91
C ASN A 162 11.37 -8.81 -6.72
N LEU A 163 10.07 -9.05 -6.97
CA LEU A 163 9.05 -9.13 -5.94
C LEU A 163 8.59 -10.58 -5.70
N ILE A 164 8.14 -10.84 -4.47
CA ILE A 164 7.47 -12.11 -4.15
C ILE A 164 6.14 -12.14 -4.92
N ARG A 165 5.93 -13.20 -5.71
CA ARG A 165 4.69 -13.41 -6.45
C ARG A 165 3.91 -14.59 -5.89
N SER A 166 2.62 -14.38 -5.65
CA SER A 166 1.67 -15.43 -5.30
C SER A 166 0.47 -15.37 -6.25
N GLU A 167 -0.09 -16.53 -6.59
CA GLU A 167 -1.28 -16.66 -7.42
C GLU A 167 -2.43 -17.20 -6.57
N VAL A 168 -3.57 -16.53 -6.65
CA VAL A 168 -4.81 -16.97 -6.01
C VAL A 168 -5.75 -17.46 -7.11
N PRO A 169 -6.19 -18.72 -7.07
CA PRO A 169 -7.08 -19.25 -8.09
C PRO A 169 -8.45 -18.58 -8.04
N LEU A 170 -9.11 -18.52 -9.21
CA LEU A 170 -10.54 -18.23 -9.27
C LEU A 170 -11.29 -19.36 -8.60
N PHE A 171 -11.99 -19.06 -7.52
CA PHE A 171 -12.79 -20.04 -6.79
C PHE A 171 -14.18 -20.20 -7.41
N GLU A 172 -14.79 -21.36 -7.20
CA GLU A 172 -16.14 -21.68 -7.71
C GLU A 172 -17.25 -20.84 -7.05
N THR A 173 -16.99 -20.34 -5.85
CA THR A 173 -17.95 -19.58 -5.04
C THR A 173 -17.25 -18.41 -4.37
N ASP A 174 -18.04 -17.45 -3.90
CA ASP A 174 -17.55 -16.34 -3.10
C ASP A 174 -16.77 -16.81 -1.88
N ILE A 175 -15.72 -16.09 -1.54
CA ILE A 175 -14.90 -16.36 -0.37
C ILE A 175 -15.61 -15.80 0.87
N TYR A 176 -16.31 -16.68 1.56
CA TYR A 176 -17.02 -16.34 2.78
C TYR A 176 -16.70 -17.34 3.90
N GLY A 177 -16.48 -16.82 5.10
CA GLY A 177 -16.24 -17.60 6.31
C GLY A 177 -14.83 -18.20 6.40
N LEU A 178 -14.46 -18.63 7.61
CA LEU A 178 -13.08 -19.05 7.95
C LEU A 178 -12.57 -20.23 7.11
N GLN A 179 -13.43 -21.14 6.70
CA GLN A 179 -13.00 -22.30 5.90
C GLN A 179 -12.53 -21.89 4.50
N ASN A 180 -13.25 -20.96 3.84
CA ASN A 180 -12.86 -20.48 2.53
C ASN A 180 -11.66 -19.52 2.63
N LEU A 181 -11.57 -18.70 3.67
CA LEU A 181 -10.37 -17.89 3.94
C LEU A 181 -9.12 -18.75 4.12
N ARG A 182 -9.22 -19.94 4.75
CA ARG A 182 -8.10 -20.88 4.84
C ARG A 182 -7.65 -21.40 3.48
N LYS A 183 -8.55 -21.56 2.50
CA LYS A 183 -8.17 -21.93 1.12
C LYS A 183 -7.33 -20.84 0.46
N VAL A 184 -7.73 -19.56 0.65
CA VAL A 184 -6.94 -18.41 0.17
C VAL A 184 -5.57 -18.40 0.86
N GLY A 185 -5.53 -18.59 2.18
CA GLY A 185 -4.28 -18.68 2.93
C GLY A 185 -3.35 -19.78 2.40
N LYS A 186 -3.88 -20.96 2.07
CA LYS A 186 -3.11 -22.05 1.45
C LYS A 186 -2.58 -21.68 0.06
N ALA A 187 -3.36 -20.98 -0.75
CA ALA A 187 -2.93 -20.50 -2.06
C ALA A 187 -1.80 -19.46 -1.94
N LEU A 188 -1.85 -18.58 -0.93
CA LEU A 188 -0.87 -17.52 -0.72
C LEU A 188 0.44 -18.02 -0.09
N PHE A 189 0.37 -18.93 0.87
CA PHE A 189 1.49 -19.31 1.74
C PHE A 189 1.95 -20.75 1.57
N GLY A 190 1.28 -21.52 0.73
CA GLY A 190 1.48 -22.98 0.64
C GLY A 190 0.81 -23.72 1.81
N GLU A 191 0.88 -25.06 1.80
CA GLU A 191 0.41 -25.84 2.94
C GLU A 191 1.41 -25.67 4.09
N SER A 192 1.02 -24.89 5.09
CA SER A 192 1.70 -24.94 6.39
C SER A 192 1.44 -26.32 6.99
N SER A 193 2.47 -27.10 7.13
CA SER A 193 2.48 -28.38 7.83
C SER A 193 2.09 -28.20 9.27
#